data_484e1c0ace0d759b987dcaee4dd35e98
#
_entry.id   484e1c0ace0d759b987dcaee4dd35e98
#
_cell.length_a   1.000
_cell.length_b   1.000
_cell.length_c   1.000
_cell.angle_alpha   90.00
_cell.angle_beta   90.00
_cell.angle_gamma   90.00
#
_symmetry.space_group_name_H-M   'P 1'
#
loop_
_entity.id
_entity.type
_entity.pdbx_description
1 polymer ?
#
loop_
_entity_poly.entity_id
_entity_poly.type
_entity_poly.pdbx_seq_one_letter_code
_entity_poly.pdbx_strand_id
1 'polypeptide(L)'
;MAGNAVLLKRSSNVPGCALAIEEIFHQAGFPANLFQTLLVSSDKVNLIIENHLVKAVTLTGSTSAGREVAKKAGEMLKKTVLELGGSDPYLILEDAALETAVPSCIKSRIINSGQSCIAAKRFIVVESIRKKFEELFVRQMSAQKMGDPMEENTTIGPLARHDLRDTLHQQVIKSIEKGAKCLLGGEIPESKGAFYLPTVPHRGDKRNASLPGGVIRTSSGNHPGS
;
A
#
# COMPACT_ATOMS: atom_id res chain seq x y z
N MET A 1 4.35 21.25 -20.69
CA MET A 1 3.49 20.10 -21.02
C MET A 1 3.92 19.53 -22.37
N ALA A 2 3.94 18.19 -22.48
CA ALA A 2 4.59 17.52 -23.63
C ALA A 2 3.69 17.34 -24.87
N GLY A 3 2.47 17.90 -24.89
CA GLY A 3 1.55 17.83 -26.05
C GLY A 3 0.92 16.46 -26.30
N ASN A 4 0.90 15.57 -25.29
CA ASN A 4 0.27 14.25 -25.43
C ASN A 4 -1.20 14.28 -25.01
N ALA A 5 -2.04 13.50 -25.72
CA ALA A 5 -3.36 13.12 -25.24
C ALA A 5 -3.26 11.94 -24.25
N VAL A 6 -4.24 11.82 -23.35
CA VAL A 6 -4.25 10.82 -22.29
C VAL A 6 -5.52 9.99 -22.33
N LEU A 7 -5.36 8.67 -22.29
CA LEU A 7 -6.44 7.72 -22.05
C LEU A 7 -6.31 7.19 -20.63
N LEU A 8 -7.29 7.46 -19.78
CA LEU A 8 -7.31 7.00 -18.39
C LEU A 8 -8.19 5.76 -18.24
N LYS A 9 -7.59 4.63 -17.87
CA LYS A 9 -8.30 3.44 -17.38
C LYS A 9 -8.02 3.28 -15.89
N ARG A 10 -9.02 3.42 -15.05
CA ARG A 10 -8.91 3.30 -13.59
C ARG A 10 -9.32 1.91 -13.11
N SER A 11 -9.05 1.63 -11.83
CA SER A 11 -9.63 0.47 -11.15
C SER A 11 -11.15 0.50 -11.24
N SER A 12 -11.79 -0.66 -11.36
CA SER A 12 -13.25 -0.79 -11.38
C SER A 12 -13.94 -0.26 -10.13
N ASN A 13 -13.19 -0.06 -9.03
CA ASN A 13 -13.73 0.46 -7.76
C ASN A 13 -13.95 1.99 -7.75
N VAL A 14 -13.34 2.72 -8.68
CA VAL A 14 -13.33 4.19 -8.66
C VAL A 14 -13.63 4.82 -10.02
N PRO A 15 -14.68 4.35 -10.76
CA PRO A 15 -15.02 4.91 -12.07
C PRO A 15 -15.46 6.37 -11.97
N GLY A 16 -16.18 6.74 -10.90
CA GLY A 16 -16.64 8.10 -10.68
C GLY A 16 -15.50 9.12 -10.56
N CYS A 17 -14.39 8.74 -9.88
CA CYS A 17 -13.21 9.60 -9.81
C CYS A 17 -12.59 9.86 -11.20
N ALA A 18 -12.56 8.86 -12.06
CA ALA A 18 -12.04 9.01 -13.42
C ALA A 18 -12.87 9.98 -14.26
N LEU A 19 -14.21 9.84 -14.21
CA LEU A 19 -15.13 10.74 -14.89
C LEU A 19 -15.05 12.17 -14.33
N ALA A 20 -14.94 12.34 -13.01
CA ALA A 20 -14.78 13.64 -12.41
C ALA A 20 -13.47 14.33 -12.83
N ILE A 21 -12.37 13.59 -12.98
CA ILE A 21 -11.11 14.14 -13.50
C ILE A 21 -11.30 14.63 -14.96
N GLU A 22 -11.93 13.84 -15.82
CA GLU A 22 -12.22 14.23 -17.20
C GLU A 22 -13.05 15.50 -17.26
N GLU A 23 -14.10 15.59 -16.43
CA GLU A 23 -14.97 16.77 -16.35
C GLU A 23 -14.17 18.02 -15.90
N ILE A 24 -13.26 17.89 -14.95
CA ILE A 24 -12.38 19.00 -14.52
C ILE A 24 -11.52 19.52 -15.68
N PHE A 25 -10.99 18.62 -16.54
CA PHE A 25 -10.27 19.04 -17.74
C PHE A 25 -11.16 19.82 -18.71
N HIS A 26 -12.41 19.37 -18.92
CA HIS A 26 -13.37 20.09 -19.76
C HIS A 26 -13.71 21.47 -19.19
N GLN A 27 -14.01 21.57 -17.90
CA GLN A 27 -14.34 22.84 -17.22
C GLN A 27 -13.14 23.81 -17.20
N ALA A 28 -11.93 23.31 -17.18
CA ALA A 28 -10.71 24.11 -17.25
C ALA A 28 -10.41 24.61 -18.68
N GLY A 29 -11.26 24.30 -19.67
CA GLY A 29 -11.13 24.78 -21.04
C GLY A 29 -10.08 24.06 -21.87
N PHE A 30 -9.64 22.86 -21.48
CA PHE A 30 -8.78 22.04 -22.32
C PHE A 30 -9.49 21.55 -23.58
N PRO A 31 -8.78 21.36 -24.72
CA PRO A 31 -9.38 20.82 -25.92
C PRO A 31 -10.09 19.50 -25.69
N ALA A 32 -11.24 19.31 -26.34
CA ALA A 32 -11.97 18.05 -26.33
C ALA A 32 -11.02 16.89 -26.73
N ASN A 33 -11.19 15.75 -26.10
CA ASN A 33 -10.41 14.53 -26.35
C ASN A 33 -8.93 14.59 -25.94
N LEU A 34 -8.48 15.65 -25.27
CA LEU A 34 -7.12 15.68 -24.71
C LEU A 34 -6.95 14.69 -23.56
N PHE A 35 -7.99 14.55 -22.73
CA PHE A 35 -8.07 13.59 -21.64
C PHE A 35 -9.39 12.83 -21.73
N GLN A 36 -9.32 11.50 -21.81
CA GLN A 36 -10.52 10.67 -21.90
C GLN A 36 -10.46 9.49 -20.94
N THR A 37 -11.59 9.22 -20.30
CA THR A 37 -11.77 8.07 -19.42
C THR A 37 -12.31 6.88 -20.19
N LEU A 38 -11.65 5.74 -20.05
CA LEU A 38 -12.08 4.46 -20.62
C LEU A 38 -12.73 3.60 -19.54
N LEU A 39 -14.05 3.47 -19.59
CA LEU A 39 -14.81 2.58 -18.71
C LEU A 39 -14.80 1.15 -19.24
N VAL A 40 -13.61 0.54 -19.25
CA VAL A 40 -13.39 -0.81 -19.74
C VAL A 40 -12.82 -1.71 -18.66
N SER A 41 -13.10 -2.99 -18.77
CA SER A 41 -12.54 -4.04 -17.90
C SER A 41 -11.06 -4.29 -18.18
N SER A 42 -10.38 -4.99 -17.28
CA SER A 42 -8.92 -5.21 -17.37
C SER A 42 -8.53 -6.11 -18.55
N ASP A 43 -9.41 -6.98 -19.02
CA ASP A 43 -9.19 -7.84 -20.19
C ASP A 43 -9.03 -7.05 -21.50
N LYS A 44 -9.55 -5.81 -21.55
CA LYS A 44 -9.43 -4.95 -22.74
C LYS A 44 -8.13 -4.14 -22.79
N VAL A 45 -7.34 -4.12 -21.71
CA VAL A 45 -6.12 -3.31 -21.63
C VAL A 45 -5.11 -3.69 -22.72
N ASN A 46 -4.97 -4.97 -23.04
CA ASN A 46 -4.06 -5.43 -24.09
C ASN A 46 -4.40 -4.83 -25.45
N LEU A 47 -5.68 -4.76 -25.81
CA LEU A 47 -6.14 -4.14 -27.06
C LEU A 47 -5.78 -2.65 -27.13
N ILE A 48 -5.87 -1.95 -25.98
CA ILE A 48 -5.49 -0.53 -25.92
C ILE A 48 -3.98 -0.39 -26.11
N ILE A 49 -3.18 -1.23 -25.45
CA ILE A 49 -1.73 -1.20 -25.58
C ILE A 49 -1.29 -1.58 -27.01
N GLU A 50 -1.97 -2.48 -27.68
CA GLU A 50 -1.68 -2.88 -29.07
C GLU A 50 -1.92 -1.75 -30.07
N ASN A 51 -2.86 -0.84 -29.80
CA ASN A 51 -3.20 0.22 -30.74
C ASN A 51 -1.99 1.10 -31.06
N HIS A 52 -1.70 1.27 -32.35
CA HIS A 52 -0.54 2.01 -32.87
C HIS A 52 -0.50 3.51 -32.46
N LEU A 53 -1.65 4.10 -32.11
CA LEU A 53 -1.76 5.48 -31.63
C LEU A 53 -1.29 5.61 -30.17
N VAL A 54 -1.38 4.56 -29.36
CA VAL A 54 -0.88 4.53 -27.99
C VAL A 54 0.63 4.36 -28.03
N LYS A 55 1.39 5.36 -27.58
CA LYS A 55 2.86 5.40 -27.70
C LYS A 55 3.58 4.98 -26.42
N ALA A 56 2.94 5.15 -25.27
CA ALA A 56 3.50 4.81 -23.96
C ALA A 56 2.39 4.41 -22.99
N VAL A 57 2.77 3.69 -21.95
CA VAL A 57 1.86 3.25 -20.89
C VAL A 57 2.45 3.61 -19.52
N THR A 58 1.64 4.17 -18.64
CA THR A 58 1.98 4.29 -17.23
C THR A 58 0.98 3.49 -16.40
N LEU A 59 1.47 2.78 -15.38
CA LEU A 59 0.65 2.02 -14.45
C LEU A 59 1.08 2.30 -13.02
N THR A 60 0.11 2.66 -12.17
CA THR A 60 0.22 2.57 -10.72
C THR A 60 -0.66 1.40 -10.26
N GLY A 61 -0.07 0.39 -9.63
CA GLY A 61 -0.83 -0.79 -9.24
C GLY A 61 -0.01 -1.92 -8.61
N SER A 62 -0.55 -3.14 -8.63
CA SER A 62 0.15 -4.31 -8.10
C SER A 62 1.32 -4.74 -8.99
N THR A 63 2.31 -5.42 -8.39
CA THR A 63 3.44 -6.00 -9.14
C THR A 63 2.98 -6.97 -10.21
N SER A 64 1.91 -7.75 -9.97
CA SER A 64 1.35 -8.66 -10.96
C SER A 64 0.77 -7.92 -12.17
N ALA A 65 -0.01 -6.86 -11.94
CA ALA A 65 -0.53 -6.01 -13.00
C ALA A 65 0.60 -5.32 -13.77
N GLY A 66 1.64 -4.87 -13.06
CA GLY A 66 2.84 -4.28 -13.67
C GLY A 66 3.55 -5.23 -14.63
N ARG A 67 3.69 -6.50 -14.26
CA ARG A 67 4.28 -7.53 -15.14
C ARG A 67 3.48 -7.73 -16.41
N GLU A 68 2.15 -7.83 -16.33
CA GLU A 68 1.28 -8.00 -17.49
C GLU A 68 1.35 -6.80 -18.44
N VAL A 69 1.28 -5.59 -17.89
CA VAL A 69 1.40 -4.34 -18.68
C VAL A 69 2.78 -4.22 -19.32
N ALA A 70 3.86 -4.49 -18.55
CA ALA A 70 5.21 -4.41 -19.09
C ALA A 70 5.46 -5.45 -20.18
N LYS A 71 4.96 -6.69 -20.01
CA LYS A 71 5.03 -7.74 -21.01
C LYS A 71 4.38 -7.29 -22.32
N LYS A 72 3.12 -6.85 -22.25
CA LYS A 72 2.38 -6.41 -23.45
C LYS A 72 3.02 -5.18 -24.11
N ALA A 73 3.45 -4.18 -23.32
CA ALA A 73 4.11 -3.01 -23.85
C ALA A 73 5.48 -3.34 -24.48
N GLY A 74 6.24 -4.27 -23.89
CA GLY A 74 7.49 -4.76 -24.46
C GLY A 74 7.31 -5.49 -25.80
N GLU A 75 6.28 -6.34 -25.93
CA GLU A 75 5.89 -6.96 -27.20
C GLU A 75 5.63 -5.92 -28.29
N MET A 76 5.08 -4.77 -27.91
CA MET A 76 4.76 -3.66 -28.82
C MET A 76 5.86 -2.59 -28.92
N LEU A 77 7.03 -2.80 -28.28
CA LEU A 77 8.16 -1.86 -28.17
C LEU A 77 7.76 -0.47 -27.66
N LYS A 78 6.83 -0.41 -26.70
CA LYS A 78 6.31 0.83 -26.11
C LYS A 78 7.00 1.13 -24.78
N LYS A 79 7.21 2.42 -24.51
CA LYS A 79 7.74 2.88 -23.23
C LYS A 79 6.77 2.62 -22.09
N THR A 80 7.29 2.22 -20.93
CA THR A 80 6.49 2.02 -19.72
C THR A 80 7.06 2.81 -18.55
N VAL A 81 6.15 3.35 -17.71
CA VAL A 81 6.46 3.83 -16.36
C VAL A 81 5.61 3.01 -15.39
N LEU A 82 6.25 2.37 -14.43
CA LEU A 82 5.59 1.45 -13.52
C LEU A 82 5.80 1.90 -12.08
N GLU A 83 4.72 2.32 -11.44
CA GLU A 83 4.64 2.62 -10.01
C GLU A 83 3.97 1.44 -9.30
N LEU A 84 4.74 0.63 -8.62
CA LEU A 84 4.30 -0.65 -8.07
C LEU A 84 4.35 -0.65 -6.54
N GLY A 85 3.98 -1.79 -5.93
CA GLY A 85 4.06 -1.96 -4.50
C GLY A 85 5.49 -1.97 -4.00
N GLY A 86 5.71 -1.36 -2.83
CA GLY A 86 6.99 -1.34 -2.13
C GLY A 86 6.89 -1.93 -0.72
N SER A 87 8.04 -2.14 -0.08
CA SER A 87 8.14 -2.57 1.31
C SER A 87 9.40 -1.97 1.94
N ASP A 88 9.47 -0.64 1.95
CA ASP A 88 10.63 0.08 2.43
C ASP A 88 10.83 -0.08 3.94
N PRO A 89 12.08 -0.15 4.42
CA PRO A 89 12.37 -0.26 5.83
C PRO A 89 12.36 1.12 6.50
N TYR A 90 11.80 1.17 7.69
CA TYR A 90 11.98 2.26 8.64
C TYR A 90 13.00 1.80 9.68
N LEU A 91 14.14 2.46 9.74
CA LEU A 91 15.23 2.14 10.67
C LEU A 91 15.07 2.98 11.92
N ILE A 92 14.98 2.33 13.08
CA ILE A 92 14.85 2.99 14.37
C ILE A 92 16.12 2.69 15.16
N LEU A 93 16.98 3.69 15.25
CA LEU A 93 18.28 3.60 15.91
C LEU A 93 18.13 3.91 17.41
N GLU A 94 19.19 3.64 18.19
CA GLU A 94 19.16 3.74 19.64
C GLU A 94 18.96 5.16 20.18
N ASP A 95 19.37 6.17 19.42
CA ASP A 95 19.22 7.59 19.72
C ASP A 95 17.89 8.19 19.24
N ALA A 96 16.99 7.38 18.68
CA ALA A 96 15.70 7.85 18.19
C ALA A 96 14.83 8.39 19.33
N ALA A 97 14.30 9.60 19.16
CA ALA A 97 13.28 10.17 20.04
C ALA A 97 11.94 9.44 19.84
N LEU A 98 11.69 8.39 20.64
CA LEU A 98 10.54 7.49 20.46
C LEU A 98 9.19 8.21 20.58
N GLU A 99 9.13 9.31 21.32
CA GLU A 99 7.93 10.13 21.50
C GLU A 99 7.45 10.77 20.17
N THR A 100 8.35 11.00 19.24
CA THR A 100 8.05 11.54 17.89
C THR A 100 8.13 10.46 16.81
N ALA A 101 9.06 9.51 16.95
CA ALA A 101 9.27 8.44 15.97
C ALA A 101 8.07 7.49 15.89
N VAL A 102 7.52 7.06 17.05
CA VAL A 102 6.39 6.12 17.07
C VAL A 102 5.13 6.70 16.45
N PRO A 103 4.66 7.92 16.80
CA PRO A 103 3.53 8.53 16.09
C PRO A 103 3.74 8.65 14.59
N SER A 104 4.92 9.03 14.14
CA SER A 104 5.28 9.12 12.73
C SER A 104 5.21 7.77 12.02
N CYS A 105 5.73 6.71 12.65
CA CYS A 105 5.64 5.35 12.15
C CYS A 105 4.19 4.88 12.00
N ILE A 106 3.35 5.16 13.00
CA ILE A 106 1.92 4.80 12.97
C ILE A 106 1.20 5.56 11.87
N LYS A 107 1.34 6.89 11.82
CA LYS A 107 0.75 7.72 10.76
C LYS A 107 1.14 7.22 9.37
N SER A 108 2.41 6.90 9.16
CA SER A 108 2.90 6.34 7.90
C SER A 108 2.35 4.94 7.61
N ARG A 109 2.07 4.12 8.66
CA ARG A 109 1.49 2.78 8.48
C ARG A 109 0.04 2.84 8.06
N ILE A 110 -0.76 3.70 8.70
CA ILE A 110 -2.22 3.74 8.53
C ILE A 110 -2.69 4.64 7.37
N ILE A 111 -1.79 5.33 6.69
CA ILE A 111 -2.16 6.16 5.52
C ILE A 111 -2.97 5.34 4.53
N ASN A 112 -4.16 5.84 4.17
CA ASN A 112 -5.14 5.14 3.35
C ASN A 112 -5.41 3.68 3.83
N SER A 113 -5.58 3.50 5.14
CA SER A 113 -5.74 2.19 5.79
C SER A 113 -4.60 1.20 5.46
N GLY A 114 -3.40 1.72 5.25
CA GLY A 114 -2.21 0.94 4.89
C GLY A 114 -2.12 0.49 3.43
N GLN A 115 -3.01 0.95 2.57
CA GLN A 115 -3.09 0.54 1.16
C GLN A 115 -2.26 1.42 0.21
N SER A 116 -1.50 2.38 0.74
CA SER A 116 -0.58 3.19 -0.07
C SER A 116 0.73 2.45 -0.35
N CYS A 117 1.33 2.66 -1.54
CA CYS A 117 2.66 2.13 -1.87
C CYS A 117 3.73 2.64 -0.91
N ILE A 118 3.62 3.90 -0.45
CA ILE A 118 4.53 4.55 0.51
C ILE A 118 4.20 4.25 1.98
N ALA A 119 3.14 3.51 2.29
CA ALA A 119 2.82 3.16 3.67
C ALA A 119 3.97 2.36 4.30
N ALA A 120 4.36 2.71 5.51
CA ALA A 120 5.40 2.00 6.25
C ALA A 120 5.01 0.53 6.45
N LYS A 121 5.88 -0.39 6.06
CA LYS A 121 5.59 -1.84 6.10
C LYS A 121 6.56 -2.62 6.96
N ARG A 122 7.77 -2.11 7.20
CA ARG A 122 8.80 -2.78 8.00
C ARG A 122 9.44 -1.78 8.94
N PHE A 123 9.41 -2.07 10.24
CA PHE A 123 10.12 -1.32 11.25
C PHE A 123 11.28 -2.19 11.74
N ILE A 124 12.50 -1.73 11.50
CA ILE A 124 13.73 -2.42 11.91
C ILE A 124 14.28 -1.62 13.08
N VAL A 125 14.14 -2.19 14.26
CA VAL A 125 14.46 -1.53 15.54
C VAL A 125 15.70 -2.16 16.16
N VAL A 126 16.66 -1.37 16.59
CA VAL A 126 17.82 -1.90 17.32
C VAL A 126 17.39 -2.51 18.66
N GLU A 127 18.07 -3.59 19.06
CA GLU A 127 17.65 -4.42 20.21
C GLU A 127 17.55 -3.63 21.53
N SER A 128 18.45 -2.67 21.75
CA SER A 128 18.51 -1.88 23.00
C SER A 128 17.22 -1.11 23.31
N ILE A 129 16.49 -0.65 22.28
CA ILE A 129 15.25 0.12 22.43
C ILE A 129 14.00 -0.64 21.98
N ARG A 130 14.15 -1.86 21.47
CA ARG A 130 13.05 -2.64 20.86
C ARG A 130 11.83 -2.76 21.77
N LYS A 131 12.03 -3.19 23.01
CA LYS A 131 10.91 -3.42 23.95
C LYS A 131 10.11 -2.14 24.18
N LYS A 132 10.79 -1.02 24.40
CA LYS A 132 10.14 0.29 24.60
C LYS A 132 9.40 0.75 23.34
N PHE A 133 10.01 0.57 22.17
CA PHE A 133 9.36 0.87 20.88
C PHE A 133 8.09 0.04 20.68
N GLU A 134 8.14 -1.29 20.89
CA GLU A 134 7.00 -2.19 20.75
C GLU A 134 5.84 -1.80 21.67
N GLU A 135 6.12 -1.56 22.95
CA GLU A 135 5.11 -1.14 23.93
C GLU A 135 4.41 0.16 23.52
N LEU A 136 5.18 1.16 23.09
CA LEU A 136 4.66 2.44 22.63
C LEU A 136 3.86 2.27 21.33
N PHE A 137 4.38 1.51 20.38
CA PHE A 137 3.76 1.27 19.08
C PHE A 137 2.44 0.53 19.23
N VAL A 138 2.39 -0.56 19.98
CA VAL A 138 1.16 -1.33 20.25
C VAL A 138 0.11 -0.46 20.93
N ARG A 139 0.51 0.27 21.99
CA ARG A 139 -0.40 1.18 22.72
C ARG A 139 -1.01 2.24 21.81
N GLN A 140 -0.21 2.90 20.97
CA GLN A 140 -0.72 3.95 20.10
C GLN A 140 -1.48 3.38 18.88
N MET A 141 -1.10 2.20 18.39
CA MET A 141 -1.83 1.52 17.30
C MET A 141 -3.20 1.04 17.80
N SER A 142 -3.30 0.52 19.03
CA SER A 142 -4.59 0.12 19.61
C SER A 142 -5.55 1.29 19.87
N ALA A 143 -5.02 2.50 20.01
CA ALA A 143 -5.83 3.71 20.16
C ALA A 143 -6.40 4.24 18.82
N GLN A 144 -6.00 3.67 17.69
CA GLN A 144 -6.54 4.09 16.39
C GLN A 144 -8.01 3.69 16.26
N LYS A 145 -8.82 4.61 15.77
CA LYS A 145 -10.27 4.40 15.60
C LYS A 145 -10.57 3.86 14.21
N MET A 146 -11.09 2.65 14.17
CA MET A 146 -11.63 2.06 12.95
C MET A 146 -13.12 2.39 12.82
N GLY A 147 -13.55 2.83 11.64
CA GLY A 147 -14.94 3.23 11.42
C GLY A 147 -15.24 3.75 10.03
N ASP A 148 -16.38 4.43 9.92
CA ASP A 148 -16.80 5.10 8.69
C ASP A 148 -15.77 6.19 8.33
N PRO A 149 -15.21 6.18 7.11
CA PRO A 149 -14.23 7.18 6.68
C PRO A 149 -14.82 8.59 6.52
N MET A 150 -16.15 8.75 6.57
CA MET A 150 -16.82 10.05 6.55
C MET A 150 -16.88 10.70 7.93
N GLU A 151 -16.57 9.97 9.00
CA GLU A 151 -16.52 10.49 10.36
C GLU A 151 -15.14 11.08 10.65
N GLU A 152 -15.09 12.33 11.16
CA GLU A 152 -13.83 13.08 11.39
C GLU A 152 -12.86 12.37 12.33
N ASN A 153 -13.34 11.60 13.29
CA ASN A 153 -12.51 10.90 14.26
C ASN A 153 -12.07 9.50 13.82
N THR A 154 -12.46 9.04 12.62
CA THR A 154 -12.00 7.78 12.05
C THR A 154 -10.58 7.92 11.51
N THR A 155 -9.68 7.06 11.97
CA THR A 155 -8.28 7.01 11.50
C THR A 155 -8.01 5.84 10.57
N ILE A 156 -8.84 4.79 10.63
CA ILE A 156 -8.72 3.59 9.79
C ILE A 156 -10.09 3.27 9.20
N GLY A 157 -10.22 3.44 7.89
CA GLY A 157 -11.39 3.02 7.13
C GLY A 157 -11.30 1.56 6.68
N PRO A 158 -12.28 1.08 5.90
CA PRO A 158 -12.26 -0.27 5.34
C PRO A 158 -11.19 -0.40 4.26
N LEU A 159 -10.80 -1.64 3.97
CA LEU A 159 -10.05 -1.96 2.76
C LEU A 159 -10.95 -1.79 1.51
N ALA A 160 -10.35 -1.61 0.36
CA ALA A 160 -11.07 -1.34 -0.88
C ALA A 160 -12.03 -2.47 -1.30
N ARG A 161 -11.77 -3.71 -0.91
CA ARG A 161 -12.57 -4.90 -1.24
C ARG A 161 -12.40 -6.01 -0.21
N HIS A 162 -13.40 -6.88 -0.12
CA HIS A 162 -13.37 -8.05 0.77
C HIS A 162 -12.25 -9.05 0.42
N ASP A 163 -12.01 -9.32 -0.86
CA ASP A 163 -10.95 -10.23 -1.30
C ASP A 163 -9.54 -9.74 -0.90
N LEU A 164 -9.33 -8.42 -0.84
CA LEU A 164 -8.07 -7.83 -0.34
C LEU A 164 -7.94 -8.00 1.16
N ARG A 165 -9.03 -7.83 1.91
CA ARG A 165 -9.07 -8.10 3.35
C ARG A 165 -8.76 -9.57 3.64
N ASP A 166 -9.39 -10.48 2.92
CA ASP A 166 -9.23 -11.92 3.12
C ASP A 166 -7.80 -12.36 2.75
N THR A 167 -7.25 -11.80 1.68
CA THR A 167 -5.84 -12.00 1.30
C THR A 167 -4.89 -11.51 2.40
N LEU A 168 -5.13 -10.32 2.97
CA LEU A 168 -4.34 -9.79 4.08
C LEU A 168 -4.44 -10.71 5.30
N HIS A 169 -5.64 -11.17 5.66
CA HIS A 169 -5.85 -12.09 6.77
C HIS A 169 -5.07 -13.39 6.59
N GLN A 170 -5.13 -14.01 5.40
CA GLN A 170 -4.33 -15.20 5.08
C GLN A 170 -2.83 -14.97 5.21
N GLN A 171 -2.35 -13.77 4.88
CA GLN A 171 -0.95 -13.42 5.06
C GLN A 171 -0.57 -13.31 6.55
N VAL A 172 -1.45 -12.75 7.38
CA VAL A 172 -1.24 -12.69 8.84
C VAL A 172 -1.21 -14.10 9.43
N ILE A 173 -2.18 -14.94 9.10
CA ILE A 173 -2.24 -16.35 9.57
C ILE A 173 -0.96 -17.11 9.19
N LYS A 174 -0.57 -17.07 7.91
CA LYS A 174 0.68 -17.70 7.45
C LYS A 174 1.93 -17.15 8.14
N SER A 175 1.88 -15.92 8.59
CA SER A 175 2.99 -15.31 9.34
C SER A 175 3.08 -15.87 10.75
N ILE A 176 1.92 -16.04 11.41
CA ILE A 176 1.82 -16.65 12.74
C ILE A 176 2.25 -18.12 12.68
N GLU A 177 1.77 -18.88 11.69
CA GLU A 177 2.18 -20.27 11.46
C GLU A 177 3.70 -20.42 11.27
N LYS A 178 4.35 -19.39 10.69
CA LYS A 178 5.81 -19.32 10.54
C LYS A 178 6.54 -18.78 11.79
N GLY A 179 5.84 -18.66 12.91
CA GLY A 179 6.41 -18.28 14.21
C GLY A 179 6.42 -16.78 14.49
N ALA A 180 5.68 -15.96 13.77
CA ALA A 180 5.45 -14.57 14.17
C ALA A 180 4.51 -14.51 15.37
N LYS A 181 4.79 -13.61 16.33
CA LYS A 181 3.85 -13.29 17.41
C LYS A 181 2.95 -12.15 16.97
N CYS A 182 1.66 -12.26 17.14
CA CYS A 182 0.74 -11.15 16.94
C CYS A 182 0.63 -10.37 18.27
N LEU A 183 1.13 -9.14 18.29
CA LEU A 183 1.10 -8.28 19.47
C LEU A 183 -0.21 -7.50 19.59
N LEU A 184 -0.93 -7.34 18.49
CA LEU A 184 -2.22 -6.65 18.41
C LEU A 184 -3.00 -7.16 17.19
N GLY A 185 -4.33 -7.29 17.30
CA GLY A 185 -5.23 -7.62 16.20
C GLY A 185 -5.02 -9.02 15.63
N GLY A 186 -5.02 -9.12 14.30
CA GLY A 186 -4.90 -10.39 13.59
C GLY A 186 -6.23 -11.00 13.20
N GLU A 187 -7.33 -10.29 13.40
CA GLU A 187 -8.69 -10.79 13.24
C GLU A 187 -9.50 -9.93 12.27
N ILE A 188 -10.51 -10.55 11.67
CA ILE A 188 -11.56 -9.87 10.92
C ILE A 188 -12.66 -9.52 11.92
N PRO A 189 -13.02 -8.24 12.08
CA PRO A 189 -14.07 -7.85 13.01
C PRO A 189 -15.46 -8.28 12.53
N GLU A 190 -16.39 -8.51 13.47
CA GLU A 190 -17.81 -8.71 13.19
C GLU A 190 -18.46 -7.37 12.81
N SER A 191 -18.22 -6.90 11.60
CA SER A 191 -18.77 -5.65 11.07
C SER A 191 -19.09 -5.75 9.59
N LYS A 192 -20.04 -4.95 9.12
CA LYS A 192 -20.31 -4.81 7.68
C LYS A 192 -19.14 -4.07 7.03
N GLY A 193 -18.72 -4.54 5.83
CA GLY A 193 -17.62 -3.92 5.07
C GLY A 193 -16.31 -4.70 5.16
N ALA A 194 -15.32 -4.24 4.41
CA ALA A 194 -14.01 -4.89 4.31
C ALA A 194 -13.03 -4.40 5.40
N PHE A 195 -13.51 -4.32 6.64
CA PHE A 195 -12.68 -3.91 7.77
C PHE A 195 -11.70 -5.00 8.21
N TYR A 196 -10.57 -4.57 8.73
CA TYR A 196 -9.56 -5.42 9.34
C TYR A 196 -8.94 -4.73 10.54
N LEU A 197 -8.86 -5.41 11.69
CA LEU A 197 -8.33 -4.80 12.91
C LEU A 197 -6.87 -4.35 12.74
N PRO A 198 -6.48 -3.20 13.33
CA PRO A 198 -5.09 -2.80 13.39
C PRO A 198 -4.24 -3.96 13.90
N THR A 199 -3.27 -4.39 13.10
CA THR A 199 -2.53 -5.63 13.38
C THR A 199 -1.04 -5.36 13.42
N VAL A 200 -0.40 -5.84 14.47
CA VAL A 200 1.04 -5.69 14.71
C VAL A 200 1.69 -7.07 14.85
N PRO A 201 2.15 -7.68 13.77
CA PRO A 201 2.94 -8.89 13.85
C PRO A 201 4.39 -8.55 14.22
N HIS A 202 4.92 -9.27 15.19
CA HIS A 202 6.32 -9.23 15.60
C HIS A 202 7.04 -10.48 15.11
N ARG A 203 8.21 -10.31 14.54
CA ARG A 203 9.10 -11.41 14.18
C ARG A 203 10.46 -11.18 14.78
N GLY A 204 10.84 -12.01 15.75
CA GLY A 204 12.21 -12.06 16.26
C GLY A 204 13.24 -12.39 15.15
N ASP A 205 14.50 -12.44 15.48
CA ASP A 205 15.75 -12.48 14.70
C ASP A 205 15.85 -13.42 13.48
N LYS A 206 14.81 -14.07 13.02
CA LYS A 206 14.92 -15.01 11.88
C LYS A 206 14.92 -14.26 10.54
N ARG A 207 16.03 -14.35 9.84
CA ARG A 207 16.41 -13.64 8.61
C ARG A 207 15.57 -13.91 7.36
N ASN A 208 14.43 -14.59 7.40
CA ASN A 208 13.69 -14.96 6.18
C ASN A 208 12.21 -14.64 6.19
N ALA A 209 11.79 -14.12 5.07
CA ALA A 209 10.50 -13.90 4.47
C ALA A 209 9.90 -12.49 4.65
N SER A 210 9.54 -11.92 3.51
CA SER A 210 8.70 -10.74 3.36
C SER A 210 7.32 -11.03 3.98
N LEU A 211 6.96 -10.25 4.99
CA LEU A 211 5.62 -10.24 5.53
C LEU A 211 4.90 -8.98 5.03
N PRO A 212 3.71 -9.10 4.50
CA PRO A 212 2.83 -7.95 4.28
C PRO A 212 2.25 -7.48 5.62
N GLY A 213 2.12 -6.19 5.76
CA GLY A 213 1.70 -5.56 7.00
C GLY A 213 2.89 -4.92 7.73
N GLY A 214 2.62 -3.99 8.64
CA GLY A 214 3.65 -3.36 9.47
C GLY A 214 4.29 -4.40 10.40
N VAL A 215 5.52 -4.80 10.10
CA VAL A 215 6.26 -5.80 10.89
C VAL A 215 7.38 -5.13 11.64
N ILE A 216 7.42 -5.34 12.95
CA ILE A 216 8.57 -4.97 13.78
C ILE A 216 9.61 -6.09 13.67
N ARG A 217 10.83 -5.74 13.25
CA ARG A 217 12.00 -6.63 13.20
C ARG A 217 13.08 -6.10 14.10
N THR A 218 13.85 -7.00 14.68
CA THR A 218 15.06 -6.65 15.42
C THR A 218 16.29 -6.84 14.54
N SER A 219 17.25 -5.93 14.65
CA SER A 219 18.60 -6.13 14.18
C SER A 219 19.50 -6.33 15.40
N SER A 220 20.06 -7.52 15.58
CA SER A 220 21.21 -7.71 16.43
C SER A 220 22.40 -7.05 15.72
N GLY A 221 22.90 -5.97 16.26
CA GLY A 221 24.13 -5.36 15.81
C GLY A 221 25.30 -6.31 16.13
N ASN A 222 25.71 -7.12 15.15
CA ASN A 222 27.06 -7.64 15.16
C ASN A 222 27.96 -6.48 14.73
N HIS A 223 28.56 -5.79 15.66
CA HIS A 223 29.77 -5.03 15.42
C HIS A 223 30.89 -6.05 15.10
N PRO A 224 31.50 -6.02 13.91
CA PRO A 224 32.76 -6.70 13.73
C PRO A 224 33.84 -5.79 14.30
N GLY A 225 34.42 -6.13 15.44
CA GLY A 225 35.55 -5.40 15.95
C GLY A 225 35.72 -5.45 17.46
N SER A 226 36.21 -6.54 17.97
CA SER A 226 37.18 -6.63 19.08
C SER A 226 37.90 -7.97 18.99
#